data_dce41b8cbc308523039b95f083e7e47a
#
_entry.id   dce41b8cbc308523039b95f083e7e47a
#
_cell.length_a   1.000
_cell.length_b   1.000
_cell.length_c   1.000
_cell.angle_alpha   90.00
_cell.angle_beta   90.00
_cell.angle_gamma   90.00
#
_symmetry.space_group_name_H-M   'P 1'
#
loop_
_entity.id
_entity.type
_entity.pdbx_description
1 polymer ?
#
loop_
_entity_poly.entity_id
_entity_poly.type
_entity_poly.pdbx_seq_one_letter_code
_entity_poly.pdbx_strand_id
1 'polypeptide(L)'
;IEASVLNCCTAFNWFCRNFYEGMDYEQINQILEDRYEKEDGVLCLPYFQGRGTPKWNGNARAAFCNINLSMEKHDFLKSLLEGIFLEIKSNIELLEAYAAVNHVYISGGLTKSNIMNQMQADVYGRKLCLSDESESTAYGALAVALKSLGVYASEEEGLEILLKRTGNTYYFPDEEKA
;
A
#
# COMPACT_ATOMS: atom_id res chain seq x y z
N ILE A 1 0.89 -18.38 3.07
CA ILE A 1 0.22 -17.99 1.80
C ILE A 1 0.69 -16.59 1.47
N GLU A 2 1.03 -16.33 0.22
CA GLU A 2 1.54 -15.04 -0.25
C GLU A 2 0.77 -14.62 -1.51
N ALA A 3 0.54 -13.32 -1.66
CA ALA A 3 -0.02 -12.71 -2.85
C ALA A 3 0.82 -11.48 -3.24
N SER A 4 1.11 -11.34 -4.52
CA SER A 4 2.04 -10.31 -5.02
C SER A 4 1.35 -9.32 -5.95
N VAL A 5 1.58 -8.03 -5.69
CA VAL A 5 1.29 -6.92 -6.60
C VAL A 5 2.62 -6.42 -7.16
N LEU A 6 2.79 -6.47 -8.50
CA LEU A 6 4.09 -6.20 -9.13
C LEU A 6 4.49 -4.72 -9.13
N ASN A 7 3.53 -3.83 -8.98
CA ASN A 7 3.76 -2.38 -9.09
C ASN A 7 3.01 -1.63 -7.99
N CYS A 8 3.74 -1.14 -7.01
CA CYS A 8 3.21 -0.27 -5.97
C CYS A 8 4.04 1.04 -5.94
N CYS A 9 5.02 1.15 -5.06
CA CYS A 9 5.90 2.32 -4.98
C CYS A 9 6.61 2.65 -6.31
N THR A 10 6.94 1.64 -7.11
CA THR A 10 7.60 1.85 -8.41
C THR A 10 6.72 2.63 -9.38
N ALA A 11 5.42 2.32 -9.46
CA ALA A 11 4.48 3.04 -10.31
C ALA A 11 4.23 4.46 -9.78
N PHE A 12 4.06 4.62 -8.47
CA PHE A 12 3.94 5.93 -7.83
C PHE A 12 5.17 6.80 -8.10
N ASN A 13 6.37 6.31 -7.86
CA ASN A 13 7.61 7.04 -8.10
C ASN A 13 7.80 7.38 -9.58
N TRP A 14 7.42 6.46 -10.49
CA TRP A 14 7.43 6.74 -11.92
C TRP A 14 6.49 7.90 -12.26
N PHE A 15 5.28 7.90 -11.72
CA PHE A 15 4.30 8.96 -11.97
C PHE A 15 4.81 10.31 -11.42
N CYS A 16 5.31 10.33 -10.18
CA CYS A 16 5.86 11.54 -9.56
C CYS A 16 7.01 12.11 -10.39
N ARG A 17 7.96 11.29 -10.81
CA ARG A 17 9.11 11.73 -11.61
C ARG A 17 8.70 12.32 -12.97
N ASN A 18 7.64 11.81 -13.59
CA ASN A 18 7.24 12.28 -14.93
C ASN A 18 6.26 13.46 -14.91
N PHE A 19 5.49 13.64 -13.84
CA PHE A 19 4.40 14.64 -13.81
C PHE A 19 4.54 15.66 -12.66
N TYR A 20 5.44 15.44 -11.71
CA TYR A 20 5.66 16.28 -10.54
C TYR A 20 7.14 16.59 -10.32
N GLU A 21 7.86 16.86 -11.40
CA GLU A 21 9.28 17.19 -11.35
C GLU A 21 9.53 18.37 -10.39
N GLY A 22 10.48 18.20 -9.47
CA GLY A 22 10.85 19.21 -8.49
C GLY A 22 9.95 19.31 -7.26
N MET A 23 8.85 18.55 -7.18
CA MET A 23 8.02 18.48 -5.98
C MET A 23 8.57 17.44 -4.99
N ASP A 24 8.52 17.78 -3.71
CA ASP A 24 8.79 16.83 -2.63
C ASP A 24 7.53 16.02 -2.26
N TYR A 25 7.71 15.02 -1.40
CA TYR A 25 6.59 14.15 -0.97
C TYR A 25 5.55 14.87 -0.13
N GLU A 26 5.90 15.95 0.58
CA GLU A 26 4.96 16.72 1.39
C GLU A 26 3.98 17.49 0.49
N GLN A 27 4.51 18.12 -0.57
CA GLN A 27 3.70 18.78 -1.59
C GLN A 27 2.75 17.80 -2.31
N ILE A 28 3.24 16.57 -2.59
CA ILE A 28 2.41 15.53 -3.20
C ILE A 28 1.32 15.05 -2.23
N ASN A 29 1.62 14.91 -0.94
CA ASN A 29 0.63 14.57 0.07
C ASN A 29 -0.47 15.64 0.17
N GLN A 30 -0.10 16.92 0.16
CA GLN A 30 -1.08 18.02 0.16
C GLN A 30 -2.00 17.97 -1.06
N ILE A 31 -1.46 17.68 -2.25
CA ILE A 31 -2.27 17.49 -3.46
C ILE A 31 -3.27 16.33 -3.29
N LEU A 32 -2.85 15.23 -2.69
CA LEU A 32 -3.73 14.10 -2.45
C LEU A 32 -4.82 14.43 -1.42
N GLU A 33 -4.49 15.15 -0.35
CA GLU A 33 -5.45 15.63 0.65
C GLU A 33 -6.52 16.54 0.00
N ASP A 34 -6.10 17.50 -0.84
CA ASP A 34 -6.99 18.40 -1.55
C ASP A 34 -7.91 17.68 -2.56
N ARG A 35 -7.48 16.51 -3.05
CA ARG A 35 -8.22 15.71 -4.04
C ARG A 35 -8.99 14.54 -3.43
N TYR A 36 -8.76 14.23 -2.18
CA TYR A 36 -9.28 13.03 -1.54
C TYR A 36 -10.81 12.95 -1.58
N GLU A 37 -11.49 14.05 -1.30
CA GLU A 37 -12.95 14.15 -1.31
C GLU A 37 -13.56 14.30 -2.71
N LYS A 38 -12.73 14.50 -3.74
CA LYS A 38 -13.24 14.70 -5.09
C LYS A 38 -13.56 13.37 -5.75
N GLU A 39 -14.80 13.19 -6.13
CA GLU A 39 -15.24 12.14 -7.04
C GLU A 39 -14.90 12.55 -8.48
N ASP A 40 -13.90 11.91 -9.09
CA ASP A 40 -13.47 12.18 -10.45
C ASP A 40 -13.85 11.09 -11.44
N GLY A 41 -14.06 9.88 -10.96
CA GLY A 41 -14.46 8.72 -11.76
C GLY A 41 -13.37 8.16 -12.67
N VAL A 42 -12.13 8.65 -12.63
CA VAL A 42 -11.01 8.06 -13.36
C VAL A 42 -10.71 6.70 -12.76
N LEU A 43 -10.50 5.71 -13.59
CA LEU A 43 -10.12 4.36 -13.17
C LEU A 43 -8.72 4.03 -13.68
N CYS A 44 -7.87 3.46 -12.83
CA CYS A 44 -6.55 3.01 -13.21
C CYS A 44 -6.39 1.49 -13.05
N LEU A 45 -5.92 0.85 -14.11
CA LEU A 45 -5.36 -0.50 -14.05
C LEU A 45 -3.85 -0.37 -13.91
N PRO A 46 -3.24 -0.67 -12.75
CA PRO A 46 -1.84 -0.30 -12.46
C PRO A 46 -0.82 -1.34 -12.93
N TYR A 47 -1.02 -1.93 -14.11
CA TYR A 47 -0.20 -3.05 -14.59
C TYR A 47 1.04 -2.61 -15.39
N PHE A 48 1.85 -1.68 -14.84
CA PHE A 48 3.02 -1.12 -15.55
C PHE A 48 4.05 -2.18 -15.95
N GLN A 49 4.23 -3.24 -15.18
CA GLN A 49 5.14 -4.36 -15.46
C GLN A 49 4.41 -5.70 -15.48
N GLY A 50 3.12 -5.69 -15.78
CA GLY A 50 2.27 -6.86 -15.74
C GLY A 50 1.42 -6.94 -14.49
N ARG A 51 0.55 -7.95 -14.43
CA ARG A 51 -0.31 -8.26 -13.30
C ARG A 51 0.26 -9.46 -12.53
N GLY A 52 0.29 -9.36 -11.21
CA GLY A 52 0.71 -10.44 -10.30
C GLY A 52 -0.41 -11.43 -9.99
N THR A 53 -0.53 -11.77 -8.70
CA THR A 53 -1.55 -12.69 -8.19
C THR A 53 -2.98 -12.20 -8.54
N PRO A 54 -3.94 -13.10 -8.84
CA PRO A 54 -3.78 -14.56 -8.95
C PRO A 54 -3.44 -15.04 -10.37
N LYS A 55 -3.52 -14.19 -11.37
CA LYS A 55 -3.53 -14.60 -12.78
C LYS A 55 -2.20 -14.47 -13.50
N TRP A 56 -1.17 -13.95 -12.87
CA TRP A 56 0.19 -13.79 -13.41
C TRP A 56 0.24 -13.54 -14.93
N ASN A 57 -0.02 -12.29 -15.34
CA ASN A 57 0.01 -11.89 -16.74
C ASN A 57 1.09 -10.82 -16.99
N GLY A 58 2.26 -11.23 -17.46
CA GLY A 58 3.38 -10.33 -17.79
C GLY A 58 3.10 -9.41 -18.98
N ASN A 59 2.07 -9.70 -19.78
CA ASN A 59 1.68 -8.88 -20.93
C ASN A 59 0.60 -7.83 -20.61
N ALA A 60 0.03 -7.84 -19.40
CA ALA A 60 -0.87 -6.78 -18.98
C ALA A 60 -0.13 -5.45 -18.98
N ARG A 61 -0.82 -4.37 -19.33
CA ARG A 61 -0.28 -3.02 -19.32
C ARG A 61 -1.20 -2.08 -18.57
N ALA A 62 -0.60 -1.04 -17.98
CA ALA A 62 -1.34 0.00 -17.28
C ALA A 62 -2.27 0.74 -18.24
N ALA A 63 -3.44 1.11 -17.73
CA ALA A 63 -4.42 1.90 -18.47
C ALA A 63 -5.17 2.82 -17.51
N PHE A 64 -5.48 4.01 -17.99
CA PHE A 64 -6.43 4.91 -17.37
C PHE A 64 -7.70 4.94 -18.23
N CYS A 65 -8.84 4.83 -17.59
CA CYS A 65 -10.14 4.74 -18.24
C CYS A 65 -11.08 5.85 -17.73
N ASN A 66 -12.18 6.08 -18.47
CA ASN A 66 -13.19 7.06 -18.13
C ASN A 66 -12.66 8.50 -18.04
N ILE A 67 -11.78 8.88 -18.97
CA ILE A 67 -11.14 10.18 -19.02
C ILE A 67 -12.04 11.19 -19.76
N ASN A 68 -12.17 12.39 -19.21
CA ASN A 68 -12.80 13.53 -19.88
C ASN A 68 -11.91 14.79 -19.80
N LEU A 69 -12.31 15.87 -20.51
CA LEU A 69 -11.50 17.08 -20.66
C LEU A 69 -11.37 17.95 -19.40
N SER A 70 -12.14 17.68 -18.35
CA SER A 70 -12.06 18.42 -17.08
C SER A 70 -11.03 17.84 -16.11
N MET A 71 -10.44 16.69 -16.44
CA MET A 71 -9.50 16.00 -15.57
C MET A 71 -8.10 16.60 -15.63
N GLU A 72 -7.49 16.64 -14.48
CA GLU A 72 -6.15 17.16 -14.27
C GLU A 72 -5.17 16.03 -13.86
N LYS A 73 -3.87 16.29 -13.94
CA LYS A 73 -2.84 15.31 -13.55
C LYS A 73 -3.02 14.76 -12.13
N HIS A 74 -3.65 15.54 -11.25
CA HIS A 74 -3.92 15.15 -9.86
C HIS A 74 -4.99 14.06 -9.74
N ASP A 75 -5.99 14.07 -10.63
CA ASP A 75 -7.03 13.04 -10.70
C ASP A 75 -6.41 11.69 -11.15
N PHE A 76 -5.43 11.74 -12.07
CA PHE A 76 -4.69 10.54 -12.48
C PHE A 76 -3.79 9.99 -11.38
N LEU A 77 -3.16 10.85 -10.55
CA LEU A 77 -2.35 10.40 -9.42
C LEU A 77 -3.21 9.68 -8.38
N LYS A 78 -4.35 10.27 -8.02
CA LYS A 78 -5.31 9.67 -7.09
C LYS A 78 -5.78 8.33 -7.61
N SER A 79 -6.25 8.26 -8.86
CA SER A 79 -6.73 7.00 -9.44
C SER A 79 -5.65 5.94 -9.58
N LEU A 80 -4.39 6.31 -9.79
CA LEU A 80 -3.26 5.37 -9.78
C LEU A 80 -3.12 4.70 -8.40
N LEU A 81 -3.16 5.48 -7.33
CA LEU A 81 -3.08 4.95 -5.96
C LEU A 81 -4.30 4.08 -5.63
N GLU A 82 -5.50 4.54 -5.96
CA GLU A 82 -6.73 3.76 -5.79
C GLU A 82 -6.66 2.43 -6.55
N GLY A 83 -6.19 2.44 -7.79
CA GLY A 83 -6.01 1.23 -8.59
C GLY A 83 -5.01 0.25 -7.96
N ILE A 84 -3.90 0.74 -7.40
CA ILE A 84 -2.93 -0.08 -6.66
C ILE A 84 -3.58 -0.69 -5.42
N PHE A 85 -4.32 0.11 -4.65
CA PHE A 85 -4.97 -0.34 -3.42
C PHE A 85 -6.11 -1.33 -3.71
N LEU A 86 -6.85 -1.16 -4.80
CA LEU A 86 -7.86 -2.13 -5.25
C LEU A 86 -7.24 -3.49 -5.63
N GLU A 87 -6.08 -3.51 -6.28
CA GLU A 87 -5.36 -4.78 -6.53
C GLU A 87 -4.90 -5.44 -5.22
N ILE A 88 -4.49 -4.66 -4.22
CA ILE A 88 -4.14 -5.19 -2.89
C ILE A 88 -5.41 -5.71 -2.20
N LYS A 89 -6.53 -4.95 -2.21
CA LYS A 89 -7.83 -5.40 -1.68
C LYS A 89 -8.24 -6.75 -2.27
N SER A 90 -8.18 -6.87 -3.60
CA SER A 90 -8.52 -8.12 -4.30
C SER A 90 -7.64 -9.30 -3.84
N ASN A 91 -6.38 -9.06 -3.51
CA ASN A 91 -5.49 -10.08 -2.97
C ASN A 91 -5.82 -10.41 -1.51
N ILE A 92 -6.21 -9.43 -0.69
CA ILE A 92 -6.69 -9.67 0.68
C ILE A 92 -7.94 -10.56 0.65
N GLU A 93 -8.92 -10.22 -0.18
CA GLU A 93 -10.15 -11.00 -0.36
C GLU A 93 -9.87 -12.43 -0.86
N LEU A 94 -8.90 -12.58 -1.76
CA LEU A 94 -8.46 -13.91 -2.21
C LEU A 94 -7.86 -14.73 -1.06
N LEU A 95 -7.04 -14.11 -0.20
CA LEU A 95 -6.43 -14.79 0.95
C LEU A 95 -7.49 -15.21 1.99
N GLU A 96 -8.55 -14.43 2.15
CA GLU A 96 -9.67 -14.73 3.04
C GLU A 96 -10.44 -16.01 2.67
N ALA A 97 -10.39 -16.42 1.40
CA ALA A 97 -10.93 -17.71 1.01
C ALA A 97 -10.19 -18.91 1.66
N TYR A 98 -9.00 -18.68 2.21
CA TYR A 98 -8.18 -19.72 2.82
C TYR A 98 -8.04 -19.57 4.34
N ALA A 99 -8.05 -18.34 4.86
CA ALA A 99 -7.94 -18.06 6.28
C ALA A 99 -8.53 -16.68 6.61
N ALA A 100 -9.20 -16.56 7.76
CA ALA A 100 -9.74 -15.28 8.20
C ALA A 100 -8.62 -14.24 8.41
N VAL A 101 -8.77 -13.06 7.80
CA VAL A 101 -7.86 -11.93 7.98
C VAL A 101 -8.44 -10.99 9.04
N ASN A 102 -7.97 -11.12 10.28
CA ASN A 102 -8.47 -10.34 11.40
C ASN A 102 -7.76 -8.98 11.56
N HIS A 103 -6.52 -8.88 11.11
CA HIS A 103 -5.68 -7.69 11.23
C HIS A 103 -4.91 -7.46 9.95
N VAL A 104 -4.83 -6.21 9.52
CA VAL A 104 -4.01 -5.78 8.38
C VAL A 104 -2.93 -4.84 8.91
N TYR A 105 -1.69 -5.30 8.85
CA TYR A 105 -0.52 -4.49 9.18
C TYR A 105 0.06 -3.91 7.90
N ILE A 106 0.39 -2.62 7.94
CA ILE A 106 1.02 -1.94 6.82
C ILE A 106 2.43 -1.47 7.18
N SER A 107 3.35 -1.58 6.24
CA SER A 107 4.74 -1.11 6.37
C SER A 107 5.33 -0.76 5.00
N GLY A 108 6.44 -0.03 4.99
CA GLY A 108 7.16 0.32 3.77
C GLY A 108 7.01 1.78 3.36
N GLY A 109 7.53 2.13 2.18
CA GLY A 109 7.73 3.53 1.78
C GLY A 109 6.47 4.38 1.68
N LEU A 110 5.34 3.83 1.20
CA LEU A 110 4.08 4.57 1.08
C LEU A 110 3.45 4.88 2.45
N THR A 111 3.76 4.10 3.48
CA THR A 111 3.15 4.28 4.81
C THR A 111 3.67 5.50 5.57
N LYS A 112 4.65 6.22 5.01
CA LYS A 112 5.10 7.52 5.51
C LYS A 112 4.08 8.65 5.25
N SER A 113 3.08 8.40 4.44
CA SER A 113 2.03 9.35 4.08
C SER A 113 0.73 9.01 4.81
N ASN A 114 0.27 9.91 5.68
CA ASN A 114 -0.99 9.73 6.40
C ASN A 114 -2.19 9.64 5.46
N ILE A 115 -2.24 10.48 4.42
CA ILE A 115 -3.33 10.45 3.45
C ILE A 115 -3.36 9.12 2.68
N MET A 116 -2.21 8.59 2.26
CA MET A 116 -2.17 7.29 1.59
C MET A 116 -2.56 6.14 2.51
N ASN A 117 -2.24 6.22 3.81
CA ASN A 117 -2.69 5.23 4.78
C ASN A 117 -4.20 5.27 4.98
N GLN A 118 -4.80 6.48 5.03
CA GLN A 118 -6.24 6.63 5.10
C GLN A 118 -6.92 6.11 3.82
N MET A 119 -6.43 6.47 2.64
CA MET A 119 -6.92 5.95 1.36
C MET A 119 -6.90 4.40 1.34
N GLN A 120 -5.84 3.79 1.85
CA GLN A 120 -5.77 2.33 1.97
C GLN A 120 -6.85 1.77 2.90
N ALA A 121 -7.06 2.38 4.08
CA ALA A 121 -8.09 1.95 5.03
C ALA A 121 -9.48 1.98 4.39
N ASP A 122 -9.79 3.08 3.68
CA ASP A 122 -11.07 3.28 3.01
C ASP A 122 -11.28 2.30 1.86
N VAL A 123 -10.29 2.17 0.96
CA VAL A 123 -10.36 1.23 -0.16
C VAL A 123 -10.48 -0.20 0.33
N TYR A 124 -9.74 -0.60 1.38
CA TYR A 124 -9.84 -1.98 1.90
C TYR A 124 -11.13 -2.21 2.70
N GLY A 125 -11.76 -1.14 3.20
CA GLY A 125 -12.89 -1.21 4.13
C GLY A 125 -12.48 -1.87 5.45
N ARG A 126 -11.24 -1.60 5.92
CA ARG A 126 -10.65 -2.31 7.06
C ARG A 126 -9.79 -1.40 7.91
N LYS A 127 -9.81 -1.69 9.21
CA LYS A 127 -8.85 -1.11 10.14
C LYS A 127 -7.43 -1.55 9.77
N LEU A 128 -6.54 -0.58 9.59
CA LEU A 128 -5.13 -0.82 9.37
C LEU A 128 -4.33 -0.52 10.63
N CYS A 129 -3.25 -1.27 10.82
CA CYS A 129 -2.27 -1.06 11.88
C CYS A 129 -0.92 -0.72 11.23
N LEU A 130 -0.49 0.52 11.40
CA LEU A 130 0.85 0.95 11.04
C LEU A 130 1.80 0.70 12.22
N SER A 131 2.79 -0.14 12.03
CA SER A 131 3.91 -0.22 12.96
C SER A 131 4.82 0.99 12.78
N ASP A 132 5.26 1.60 13.87
CA ASP A 132 6.23 2.72 13.83
C ASP A 132 7.57 2.29 13.20
N GLU A 133 7.81 0.99 13.07
CA GLU A 133 8.98 0.44 12.41
C GLU A 133 8.77 0.29 10.90
N SER A 134 9.38 1.21 10.13
CA SER A 134 9.32 1.17 8.66
C SER A 134 10.09 0.00 8.04
N GLU A 135 11.01 -0.61 8.78
CA GLU A 135 11.96 -1.63 8.31
C GLU A 135 11.59 -3.06 8.77
N SER A 136 10.30 -3.40 8.74
CA SER A 136 9.79 -4.70 9.22
C SER A 136 10.53 -5.92 8.63
N THR A 137 10.93 -5.83 7.34
CA THR A 137 11.71 -6.88 6.68
C THR A 137 13.08 -7.07 7.32
N ALA A 138 13.76 -5.99 7.72
CA ALA A 138 15.07 -6.05 8.37
C ALA A 138 14.93 -6.67 9.76
N TYR A 139 13.89 -6.32 10.52
CA TYR A 139 13.61 -6.95 11.83
C TYR A 139 13.32 -8.44 11.71
N GLY A 140 12.53 -8.84 10.71
CA GLY A 140 12.29 -10.26 10.44
C GLY A 140 13.58 -11.03 10.12
N ALA A 141 14.42 -10.49 9.25
CA ALA A 141 15.71 -11.08 8.91
C ALA A 141 16.65 -11.16 10.14
N LEU A 142 16.66 -10.12 10.97
CA LEU A 142 17.45 -10.07 12.19
C LEU A 142 16.98 -11.11 13.22
N ALA A 143 15.67 -11.28 13.40
CA ALA A 143 15.11 -12.29 14.31
C ALA A 143 15.54 -13.71 13.90
N VAL A 144 15.45 -14.05 12.59
CA VAL A 144 15.91 -15.33 12.05
C VAL A 144 17.41 -15.52 12.27
N ALA A 145 18.23 -14.50 12.03
CA ALA A 145 19.68 -14.57 12.23
C ALA A 145 20.03 -14.79 13.71
N LEU A 146 19.42 -14.05 14.63
CA LEU A 146 19.69 -14.14 16.06
C LEU A 146 19.24 -15.49 16.65
N LYS A 147 18.13 -16.04 16.18
CA LYS A 147 17.74 -17.42 16.52
C LYS A 147 18.77 -18.42 16.03
N SER A 148 19.25 -18.29 14.79
CA SER A 148 20.25 -19.17 14.21
C SER A 148 21.58 -19.14 14.97
N LEU A 149 21.91 -17.99 15.57
CA LEU A 149 23.08 -17.83 16.45
C LEU A 149 22.84 -18.27 17.90
N GLY A 150 21.63 -18.75 18.24
CA GLY A 150 21.29 -19.20 19.58
C GLY A 150 21.09 -18.06 20.60
N VAL A 151 20.90 -16.81 20.13
CA VAL A 151 20.64 -15.65 21.00
C VAL A 151 19.22 -15.69 21.54
N TYR A 152 18.25 -16.13 20.71
CA TYR A 152 16.87 -16.34 21.08
C TYR A 152 16.44 -17.79 20.83
N ALA A 153 15.46 -18.26 21.57
CA ALA A 153 14.93 -19.62 21.44
C ALA A 153 14.04 -19.77 20.21
N SER A 154 13.35 -18.70 19.80
CA SER A 154 12.50 -18.69 18.61
C SER A 154 12.53 -17.35 17.89
N GLU A 155 12.04 -17.30 16.65
CA GLU A 155 11.86 -16.06 15.88
C GLU A 155 10.85 -15.13 16.54
N GLU A 156 9.79 -15.70 17.11
CA GLU A 156 8.72 -14.95 17.81
C GLU A 156 9.29 -14.21 19.02
N GLU A 157 10.11 -14.88 19.85
CA GLU A 157 10.78 -14.26 20.98
C GLU A 157 11.67 -13.10 20.53
N GLY A 158 12.43 -13.31 19.44
CA GLY A 158 13.27 -12.27 18.86
C GLY A 158 12.46 -11.07 18.39
N LEU A 159 11.35 -11.29 17.69
CA LEU A 159 10.46 -10.22 17.21
C LEU A 159 9.79 -9.48 18.37
N GLU A 160 9.28 -10.18 19.38
CA GLU A 160 8.70 -9.55 20.57
C GLU A 160 9.68 -8.60 21.26
N ILE A 161 10.94 -9.00 21.38
CA ILE A 161 11.97 -8.18 22.02
C ILE A 161 12.36 -7.00 21.14
N LEU A 162 12.54 -7.21 19.84
CA LEU A 162 12.93 -6.20 18.88
C LEU A 162 11.83 -5.15 18.66
N LEU A 163 10.56 -5.58 18.63
CA LEU A 163 9.40 -4.70 18.38
C LEU A 163 8.73 -4.15 19.64
N LYS A 164 9.16 -4.53 20.84
CA LYS A 164 8.57 -4.10 22.14
C LYS A 164 8.53 -2.58 22.36
N ARG A 165 9.20 -1.80 21.54
CA ARG A 165 9.33 -0.34 21.71
C ARG A 165 8.53 0.47 20.71
N THR A 166 7.79 -0.20 19.83
CA THR A 166 7.07 0.48 18.76
C THR A 166 5.63 0.71 19.14
N GLY A 167 5.20 1.95 19.04
CA GLY A 167 3.79 2.30 19.05
C GLY A 167 3.10 1.75 17.80
N ASN A 168 1.77 1.70 17.86
CA ASN A 168 0.96 1.40 16.67
C ASN A 168 0.04 2.57 16.40
N THR A 169 0.09 3.08 15.18
CA THR A 169 -0.90 4.02 14.69
C THR A 169 -2.00 3.27 13.94
N TYR A 170 -3.24 3.64 14.15
CA TYR A 170 -4.38 2.97 13.52
C TYR A 170 -5.11 3.91 12.58
N TYR A 171 -5.48 3.38 11.41
CA TYR A 171 -6.36 4.03 10.45
C TYR A 171 -7.65 3.24 10.36
N PHE A 172 -8.77 3.93 10.43
CA PHE A 172 -10.10 3.32 10.34
C PHE A 172 -10.73 3.72 9.01
N PRO A 173 -11.45 2.80 8.35
CA PRO A 173 -12.13 3.14 7.11
C PRO A 173 -13.23 4.15 7.38
N ASP A 174 -13.42 5.07 6.45
CA ASP A 174 -14.61 5.89 6.38
C ASP A 174 -15.74 5.04 5.79
N GLU A 175 -16.81 4.82 6.55
CA GLU A 175 -17.92 3.95 6.14
C GLU A 175 -18.67 4.47 4.90
N GLU A 176 -18.57 5.76 4.58
CA GLU A 176 -19.18 6.34 3.38
C GLU A 176 -18.33 6.10 2.13
N LYS A 177 -17.05 5.70 2.28
CA LYS A 177 -16.08 5.53 1.19
C LYS A 177 -15.64 4.07 0.99
N ALA A 178 -15.99 3.14 1.89
CA ALA A 178 -15.55 1.75 1.89
C ALA A 178 -16.28 0.85 0.87
#